data_79e90e06c2527419d1cfc72ebea6768e
#
_entry.id   79e90e06c2527419d1cfc72ebea6768e
#
_cell.length_a   1.000
_cell.length_b   1.000
_cell.length_c   1.000
_cell.angle_alpha   90.00
_cell.angle_beta   90.00
_cell.angle_gamma   90.00
#
_symmetry.space_group_name_H-M   'P 1'
#
loop_
_entity.id
_entity.type
_entity.pdbx_description
1 polymer ?
#
loop_
_entity_poly.entity_id
_entity_poly.type
_entity_poly.pdbx_seq_one_letter_code
_entity_poly.pdbx_strand_id
1 'polypeptide(L)'
;MDATKGFVVPAGGGKHLDMAAPGRFAALKLVGQETNESIMLFEETVPVGTKSLFHLHRDSDEVAWVLAGEITFKIGDEVTVGGPGTCAFFPRNVPHAWKSTGRETGRVLFMYTPAAAGGYVEELLKRPAGPIDDDERDKLRERYRWEVVGPNLL
;
A
#
# COMPACT_ATOMS: atom_id res chain seq x y z
N MET A 1 7.58 12.48 16.14
CA MET A 1 8.96 12.00 15.98
C MET A 1 9.76 13.01 15.17
N ASP A 2 11.02 13.15 15.48
CA ASP A 2 11.91 14.11 14.79
C ASP A 2 12.71 13.38 13.72
N ALA A 3 12.40 13.63 12.46
CA ALA A 3 13.05 12.98 11.32
C ALA A 3 14.57 13.30 11.23
N THR A 4 15.01 14.39 11.83
CA THR A 4 16.44 14.76 11.81
C THR A 4 17.29 13.95 12.78
N LYS A 5 16.65 13.31 13.77
CA LYS A 5 17.34 12.49 14.78
C LYS A 5 17.21 10.98 14.53
N GLY A 6 16.33 10.61 13.62
CA GLY A 6 15.96 9.21 13.45
C GLY A 6 15.14 8.66 14.61
N PHE A 7 14.55 7.49 14.41
CA PHE A 7 13.74 6.82 15.43
C PHE A 7 13.60 5.33 15.09
N VAL A 8 13.14 4.56 16.07
CA VAL A 8 12.90 3.12 15.91
C VAL A 8 11.42 2.84 16.17
N VAL A 9 10.79 2.12 15.25
CA VAL A 9 9.46 1.54 15.46
C VAL A 9 9.66 0.06 15.77
N PRO A 10 9.33 -0.39 16.99
CA PRO A 10 9.58 -1.77 17.37
C PRO A 10 8.68 -2.77 16.63
N ALA A 11 9.04 -4.05 16.72
CA ALA A 11 8.19 -5.12 16.22
C ALA A 11 6.77 -5.01 16.82
N GLY A 12 5.74 -5.18 16.00
CA GLY A 12 4.35 -5.00 16.40
C GLY A 12 3.90 -3.55 16.56
N GLY A 13 4.83 -2.58 16.47
CA GLY A 13 4.53 -1.15 16.53
C GLY A 13 4.05 -0.59 15.20
N GLY A 14 3.72 0.70 15.21
CA GLY A 14 3.19 1.43 14.08
C GLY A 14 1.73 1.81 14.27
N LYS A 15 1.17 2.59 13.35
CA LYS A 15 -0.22 2.99 13.37
C LYS A 15 -1.07 1.93 12.68
N HIS A 16 -2.07 1.42 13.40
CA HIS A 16 -2.97 0.39 12.85
C HIS A 16 -4.08 1.02 12.02
N LEU A 17 -4.31 0.48 10.84
CA LEU A 17 -5.40 0.86 9.94
C LEU A 17 -6.16 -0.39 9.50
N ASP A 18 -7.42 -0.51 9.93
CA ASP A 18 -8.33 -1.51 9.38
C ASP A 18 -8.75 -1.11 7.96
N MET A 19 -8.70 -2.06 7.06
CA MET A 19 -9.06 -1.86 5.66
C MET A 19 -10.42 -2.51 5.37
N ALA A 20 -10.99 -2.20 4.22
CA ALA A 20 -12.40 -2.49 3.92
C ALA A 20 -12.81 -3.96 3.84
N ALA A 21 -11.94 -4.90 4.10
CA ALA A 21 -12.24 -6.33 4.06
C ALA A 21 -11.91 -7.01 5.39
N PRO A 22 -12.69 -8.01 5.83
CA PRO A 22 -12.38 -8.75 7.06
C PRO A 22 -10.97 -9.34 7.05
N GLY A 23 -10.21 -9.11 8.11
CA GLY A 23 -8.84 -9.60 8.25
C GLY A 23 -7.78 -8.84 7.46
N ARG A 24 -8.16 -7.82 6.70
CA ARG A 24 -7.25 -6.94 5.99
C ARG A 24 -6.93 -5.72 6.83
N PHE A 25 -5.67 -5.50 7.12
CA PHE A 25 -5.22 -4.32 7.87
C PHE A 25 -3.78 -3.97 7.51
N ALA A 26 -3.39 -2.74 7.84
CA ALA A 26 -2.03 -2.27 7.67
C ALA A 26 -1.46 -1.76 8.99
N ALA A 27 -0.17 -1.98 9.20
CA ALA A 27 0.62 -1.37 10.26
C ALA A 27 1.57 -0.35 9.61
N LEU A 28 1.28 0.94 9.80
CA LEU A 28 2.07 2.02 9.22
C LEU A 28 3.28 2.26 10.11
N LYS A 29 4.45 1.89 9.62
CA LYS A 29 5.72 2.01 10.35
C LYS A 29 6.32 3.41 10.23
N LEU A 30 6.30 3.96 9.04
CA LEU A 30 6.79 5.30 8.73
C LEU A 30 5.75 6.03 7.90
N VAL A 31 5.41 7.24 8.29
CA VAL A 31 4.50 8.11 7.51
C VAL A 31 5.23 9.38 7.08
N GLY A 32 4.73 10.04 6.05
CA GLY A 32 5.38 11.21 5.46
C GLY A 32 5.67 12.31 6.46
N GLN A 33 4.74 12.61 7.36
CA GLN A 33 4.91 13.63 8.40
C GLN A 33 6.08 13.35 9.35
N GLU A 34 6.45 12.10 9.53
CA GLU A 34 7.54 11.69 10.44
C GLU A 34 8.89 11.61 9.74
N THR A 35 8.92 11.63 8.39
CA THR A 35 10.11 11.38 7.57
C THR A 35 10.47 12.53 6.63
N ASN A 36 9.99 13.75 6.90
CA ASN A 36 10.13 14.89 5.98
C ASN A 36 9.65 14.58 4.56
N GLU A 37 8.54 13.86 4.45
CA GLU A 37 7.92 13.43 3.19
C GLU A 37 8.83 12.58 2.29
N SER A 38 9.89 11.99 2.85
CA SER A 38 10.85 11.20 2.06
C SER A 38 10.36 9.78 1.78
N ILE A 39 9.66 9.17 2.73
CA ILE A 39 9.25 7.76 2.64
C ILE A 39 8.01 7.48 3.47
N MET A 40 7.15 6.62 2.96
CA MET A 40 6.13 5.93 3.73
C MET A 40 6.39 4.44 3.67
N LEU A 41 6.29 3.75 4.81
CA LEU A 41 6.51 2.31 4.92
C LEU A 41 5.41 1.70 5.75
N PHE A 42 4.75 0.67 5.22
CA PHE A 42 3.72 -0.06 5.95
C PHE A 42 3.72 -1.54 5.61
N GLU A 43 3.33 -2.36 6.58
CA GLU A 43 3.12 -3.78 6.40
C GLU A 43 1.62 -4.05 6.30
N GLU A 44 1.18 -4.67 5.22
CA GLU A 44 -0.22 -5.02 5.02
C GLU A 44 -0.42 -6.53 5.16
N THR A 45 -1.41 -6.90 5.96
CA THR A 45 -1.92 -8.27 6.04
C THR A 45 -3.04 -8.43 5.03
N VAL A 46 -2.88 -9.36 4.11
CA VAL A 46 -3.75 -9.52 2.95
C VAL A 46 -4.30 -10.95 2.87
N PRO A 47 -5.52 -11.19 3.35
CA PRO A 47 -6.19 -12.48 3.19
C PRO A 47 -6.21 -12.93 1.72
N VAL A 48 -6.25 -14.23 1.47
CA VAL A 48 -6.34 -14.78 0.11
C VAL A 48 -7.53 -14.17 -0.64
N GLY A 49 -7.28 -13.73 -1.88
CA GLY A 49 -8.27 -13.05 -2.71
C GLY A 49 -8.27 -11.53 -2.58
N THR A 50 -7.63 -10.97 -1.57
CA THR A 50 -7.44 -9.51 -1.45
C THR A 50 -6.67 -9.01 -2.65
N LYS A 51 -7.12 -7.89 -3.22
CA LYS A 51 -6.47 -7.31 -4.40
C LYS A 51 -6.53 -5.78 -4.38
N SER A 52 -5.56 -5.18 -5.02
CA SER A 52 -5.54 -3.74 -5.26
C SER A 52 -6.43 -3.36 -6.45
N LEU A 53 -6.61 -2.06 -6.64
CA LEU A 53 -7.05 -1.54 -7.93
C LEU A 53 -5.95 -1.73 -8.98
N PHE A 54 -6.31 -1.68 -10.25
CA PHE A 54 -5.33 -1.51 -11.32
C PHE A 54 -5.16 0.00 -11.52
N HIS A 55 -4.03 0.53 -11.08
CA HIS A 55 -3.84 1.97 -10.89
C HIS A 55 -2.37 2.35 -11.05
N LEU A 56 -2.13 3.65 -11.07
CA LEU A 56 -0.79 4.21 -11.05
C LEU A 56 -0.71 5.36 -10.04
N HIS A 57 0.50 5.66 -9.60
CA HIS A 57 0.83 6.83 -8.79
C HIS A 57 1.61 7.83 -9.63
N ARG A 58 1.25 9.11 -9.54
CA ARG A 58 1.95 10.17 -10.27
C ARG A 58 3.17 10.70 -9.52
N ASP A 59 3.15 10.65 -8.19
CA ASP A 59 4.09 11.39 -7.37
C ASP A 59 5.00 10.49 -6.51
N SER A 60 4.90 9.18 -6.64
CA SER A 60 5.72 8.24 -5.88
C SER A 60 6.06 7.02 -6.70
N ASP A 61 7.27 6.51 -6.51
CA ASP A 61 7.58 5.12 -6.83
C ASP A 61 7.08 4.25 -5.68
N GLU A 62 6.78 3.00 -5.95
CA GLU A 62 6.31 2.05 -4.95
C GLU A 62 7.15 0.78 -4.98
N VAL A 63 7.39 0.21 -3.80
CA VAL A 63 8.05 -1.09 -3.65
C VAL A 63 7.13 -1.99 -2.86
N ALA A 64 7.06 -3.26 -3.26
CA ALA A 64 6.41 -4.32 -2.49
C ALA A 64 7.42 -5.42 -2.21
N TRP A 65 7.53 -5.83 -0.95
CA TRP A 65 8.37 -6.96 -0.53
C TRP A 65 7.47 -8.00 0.14
N VAL A 66 7.40 -9.20 -0.43
CA VAL A 66 6.57 -10.28 0.13
C VAL A 66 7.25 -10.87 1.35
N LEU A 67 6.57 -10.84 2.49
CA LEU A 67 7.04 -11.40 3.76
C LEU A 67 6.45 -12.80 4.01
N ALA A 68 5.20 -13.02 3.61
CA ALA A 68 4.50 -14.30 3.77
C ALA A 68 3.44 -14.45 2.68
N GLY A 69 3.08 -15.69 2.37
CA GLY A 69 2.07 -16.00 1.36
C GLY A 69 2.60 -15.89 -0.05
N GLU A 70 1.68 -15.84 -1.01
CA GLU A 70 1.98 -15.72 -2.43
C GLU A 70 1.22 -14.53 -3.00
N ILE A 71 1.91 -13.69 -3.73
CA ILE A 71 1.35 -12.49 -4.37
C ILE A 71 1.55 -12.59 -5.88
N THR A 72 0.47 -12.34 -6.62
CA THR A 72 0.54 -12.16 -8.07
C THR A 72 0.57 -10.67 -8.35
N PHE A 73 1.57 -10.24 -9.11
CA PHE A 73 1.78 -8.84 -9.49
C PHE A 73 1.51 -8.66 -10.98
N LYS A 74 0.86 -7.56 -11.32
CA LYS A 74 0.78 -7.06 -12.70
C LYS A 74 1.44 -5.69 -12.77
N ILE A 75 2.46 -5.54 -13.62
CA ILE A 75 3.18 -4.28 -13.84
C ILE A 75 3.18 -4.01 -15.34
N GLY A 76 2.49 -2.96 -15.77
CA GLY A 76 2.17 -2.81 -17.19
C GLY A 76 1.39 -4.05 -17.67
N ASP A 77 1.92 -4.74 -18.66
CA ASP A 77 1.29 -5.95 -19.21
C ASP A 77 1.88 -7.25 -18.65
N GLU A 78 2.95 -7.17 -17.87
CA GLU A 78 3.62 -8.35 -17.32
C GLU A 78 2.98 -8.82 -16.03
N VAL A 79 2.78 -10.13 -15.91
CA VAL A 79 2.24 -10.79 -14.71
C VAL A 79 3.29 -11.73 -14.14
N THR A 80 3.57 -11.58 -12.85
CA THR A 80 4.57 -12.40 -12.14
C THR A 80 4.00 -12.85 -10.80
N VAL A 81 4.24 -14.10 -10.44
CA VAL A 81 3.86 -14.67 -9.15
C VAL A 81 5.11 -14.78 -8.27
N GLY A 82 5.00 -14.33 -7.03
CA GLY A 82 6.12 -14.39 -6.09
C GLY A 82 5.75 -14.78 -4.68
N GLY A 83 6.58 -15.61 -4.07
CA GLY A 83 6.51 -15.97 -2.66
C GLY A 83 7.39 -15.09 -1.77
N PRO A 84 7.60 -15.48 -0.49
CA PRO A 84 8.42 -14.74 0.45
C PRO A 84 9.81 -14.42 -0.09
N GLY A 85 10.25 -13.18 0.06
CA GLY A 85 11.52 -12.68 -0.47
C GLY A 85 11.41 -12.03 -1.85
N THR A 86 10.27 -12.13 -2.51
CA THR A 86 10.04 -11.44 -3.78
C THR A 86 9.93 -9.93 -3.56
N CYS A 87 10.64 -9.17 -4.39
CA CYS A 87 10.57 -7.71 -4.40
C CYS A 87 10.03 -7.23 -5.75
N ALA A 88 9.00 -6.40 -5.72
CA ALA A 88 8.44 -5.76 -6.90
C ALA A 88 8.67 -4.25 -6.84
N PHE A 89 9.01 -3.66 -7.98
CA PHE A 89 9.17 -2.21 -8.12
C PHE A 89 8.14 -1.66 -9.10
N PHE A 90 7.33 -0.72 -8.63
CA PHE A 90 6.33 -0.04 -9.43
C PHE A 90 6.77 1.41 -9.66
N PRO A 91 7.35 1.72 -10.83
CA PRO A 91 7.73 3.10 -11.12
C PRO A 91 6.48 4.01 -11.14
N ARG A 92 6.65 5.25 -10.74
CA ARG A 92 5.55 6.22 -10.92
C ARG A 92 5.10 6.28 -12.38
N ASN A 93 3.83 6.56 -12.60
CA ASN A 93 3.18 6.59 -13.91
C ASN A 93 3.04 5.24 -14.62
N VAL A 94 3.48 4.14 -14.03
CA VAL A 94 3.32 2.79 -14.60
C VAL A 94 2.13 2.10 -13.91
N PRO A 95 1.10 1.69 -14.68
CA PRO A 95 -0.04 0.97 -14.14
C PRO A 95 0.37 -0.36 -13.51
N HIS A 96 -0.15 -0.63 -12.34
CA HIS A 96 0.13 -1.86 -11.61
C HIS A 96 -1.04 -2.32 -10.77
N ALA A 97 -1.03 -3.59 -10.44
CA ALA A 97 -1.97 -4.24 -9.54
C ALA A 97 -1.31 -5.43 -8.85
N TRP A 98 -1.89 -5.85 -7.75
CA TRP A 98 -1.51 -7.09 -7.09
C TRP A 98 -2.73 -7.82 -6.55
N LYS A 99 -2.55 -9.09 -6.27
CA LYS A 99 -3.55 -9.94 -5.63
C LYS A 99 -2.87 -10.97 -4.75
N SER A 100 -3.41 -11.18 -3.55
CA SER A 100 -3.03 -12.28 -2.69
C SER A 100 -3.58 -13.56 -3.27
N THR A 101 -2.69 -14.42 -3.75
CA THR A 101 -2.99 -15.74 -4.34
C THR A 101 -2.44 -16.83 -3.44
N GLY A 102 -2.47 -18.08 -3.86
CA GLY A 102 -2.03 -19.18 -3.02
C GLY A 102 -3.08 -19.62 -2.00
N ARG A 103 -2.63 -20.11 -0.84
CA ARG A 103 -3.48 -20.76 0.17
C ARG A 103 -3.43 -20.14 1.54
N GLU A 104 -2.51 -19.22 1.76
CA GLU A 104 -2.24 -18.59 3.06
C GLU A 104 -2.46 -17.09 2.98
N THR A 105 -2.86 -16.49 4.10
CA THR A 105 -2.89 -15.04 4.24
C THR A 105 -1.49 -14.48 3.96
N GLY A 106 -1.42 -13.50 3.08
CA GLY A 106 -0.17 -12.85 2.73
C GLY A 106 0.18 -11.72 3.70
N ARG A 107 1.48 -11.41 3.76
CA ARG A 107 2.01 -10.20 4.40
C ARG A 107 2.97 -9.55 3.45
N VAL A 108 2.78 -8.28 3.20
CA VAL A 108 3.57 -7.51 2.22
C VAL A 108 4.03 -6.21 2.86
N LEU A 109 5.30 -5.92 2.73
CA LEU A 109 5.86 -4.62 3.09
C LEU A 109 5.77 -3.72 1.86
N PHE A 110 5.02 -2.61 1.98
CA PHE A 110 4.90 -1.60 0.94
C PHE A 110 5.65 -0.33 1.32
N MET A 111 6.22 0.32 0.33
CA MET A 111 6.95 1.56 0.50
C MET A 111 6.61 2.53 -0.64
N TYR A 112 6.32 3.78 -0.28
CA TYR A 112 6.25 4.90 -1.24
C TYR A 112 7.44 5.82 -1.05
N THR A 113 8.08 6.21 -2.15
CA THR A 113 9.17 7.18 -2.13
C THR A 113 9.11 8.11 -3.35
N PRO A 114 9.02 9.45 -3.16
CA PRO A 114 8.69 10.11 -1.88
C PRO A 114 7.37 9.66 -1.30
N ALA A 115 7.04 10.09 -0.09
CA ALA A 115 5.86 9.64 0.64
C ALA A 115 4.51 10.13 0.06
N ALA A 116 4.53 10.93 -0.98
CA ALA A 116 3.37 11.67 -1.48
C ALA A 116 2.10 10.82 -1.71
N ALA A 117 2.24 9.65 -2.35
CA ALA A 117 1.10 8.75 -2.55
C ALA A 117 0.51 8.22 -1.25
N GLY A 118 1.31 8.16 -0.19
CA GLY A 118 0.90 7.72 1.13
C GLY A 118 -0.06 8.67 1.85
N GLY A 119 -0.17 9.91 1.39
CA GLY A 119 -1.12 10.88 1.95
C GLY A 119 -2.56 10.37 1.93
N TYR A 120 -2.94 9.62 0.92
CA TYR A 120 -4.23 8.93 0.87
C TYR A 120 -4.44 8.01 2.09
N VAL A 121 -3.45 7.22 2.41
CA VAL A 121 -3.50 6.28 3.55
C VAL A 121 -3.51 7.03 4.88
N GLU A 122 -2.73 8.10 4.99
CA GLU A 122 -2.73 8.97 6.18
C GLU A 122 -4.09 9.62 6.42
N GLU A 123 -4.80 10.04 5.37
CA GLU A 123 -6.16 10.57 5.49
C GLU A 123 -7.15 9.51 6.02
N LEU A 124 -6.98 8.26 5.60
CA LEU A 124 -7.82 7.17 6.11
C LEU A 124 -7.61 6.95 7.62
N LEU A 125 -6.40 7.13 8.12
CA LEU A 125 -6.12 7.05 9.57
C LEU A 125 -6.82 8.13 10.37
N LYS A 126 -7.01 9.31 9.81
CA LYS A 126 -7.62 10.46 10.50
C LYS A 126 -9.15 10.39 10.55
N ARG A 127 -9.75 9.51 9.75
CA ARG A 127 -11.21 9.37 9.69
C ARG A 127 -11.73 8.61 10.91
N PRO A 128 -12.98 8.90 11.35
CA PRO A 128 -13.69 8.03 12.27
C PRO A 128 -13.81 6.61 11.72
N ALA A 129 -13.85 5.63 12.61
CA ALA A 129 -14.10 4.25 12.19
C ALA A 129 -15.46 4.15 11.46
N GLY A 130 -15.49 3.36 10.40
CA GLY A 130 -16.68 3.13 9.60
C GLY A 130 -16.41 3.15 8.09
N PRO A 131 -17.44 2.87 7.28
CA PRO A 131 -17.30 2.83 5.84
C PRO A 131 -17.00 4.22 5.27
N ILE A 132 -16.24 4.25 4.19
CA ILE A 132 -16.01 5.43 3.36
C ILE A 132 -16.86 5.29 2.10
N ASP A 133 -17.61 6.33 1.72
CA ASP A 133 -18.34 6.29 0.47
C ASP A 133 -17.41 6.46 -0.76
N ASP A 134 -17.90 6.03 -1.92
CA ASP A 134 -17.09 6.02 -3.13
C ASP A 134 -16.69 7.42 -3.59
N ASP A 135 -17.56 8.41 -3.44
CA ASP A 135 -17.26 9.80 -3.81
C ASP A 135 -16.15 10.38 -2.94
N GLU A 136 -16.19 10.15 -1.64
CA GLU A 136 -15.12 10.59 -0.72
C GLU A 136 -13.81 9.91 -1.05
N ARG A 137 -13.84 8.61 -1.31
CA ARG A 137 -12.67 7.83 -1.70
C ARG A 137 -12.06 8.32 -3.00
N ASP A 138 -12.89 8.59 -4.01
CA ASP A 138 -12.44 9.09 -5.30
C ASP A 138 -11.80 10.48 -5.19
N LYS A 139 -12.36 11.36 -4.36
CA LYS A 139 -11.78 12.68 -4.08
C LYS A 139 -10.41 12.58 -3.41
N LEU A 140 -10.23 11.63 -2.49
CA LEU A 140 -8.94 11.39 -1.85
C LEU A 140 -7.91 10.85 -2.86
N ARG A 141 -8.30 9.92 -3.72
CA ARG A 141 -7.43 9.42 -4.79
C ARG A 141 -7.01 10.54 -5.73
N GLU A 142 -7.93 11.37 -6.15
CA GLU A 142 -7.65 12.53 -7.01
C GLU A 142 -6.67 13.50 -6.33
N ARG A 143 -6.89 13.81 -5.07
CA ARG A 143 -6.01 14.70 -4.29
C ARG A 143 -4.58 14.19 -4.23
N TYR A 144 -4.39 12.89 -4.03
CA TYR A 144 -3.08 12.26 -3.93
C TYR A 144 -2.61 11.63 -5.24
N ARG A 145 -3.29 11.96 -6.33
CA ARG A 145 -2.95 11.59 -7.70
C ARG A 145 -2.76 10.08 -7.91
N TRP A 146 -3.65 9.30 -7.31
CA TRP A 146 -3.87 7.91 -7.66
C TRP A 146 -4.81 7.87 -8.86
N GLU A 147 -4.39 7.25 -9.95
CA GLU A 147 -5.20 7.14 -11.16
C GLU A 147 -5.58 5.67 -11.39
N VAL A 148 -6.88 5.40 -11.33
CA VAL A 148 -7.40 4.06 -11.66
C VAL A 148 -7.52 3.96 -13.17
N VAL A 149 -6.87 2.95 -13.76
CA VAL A 149 -6.78 2.81 -15.21
C VAL A 149 -7.64 1.67 -15.77
N GLY A 150 -8.24 0.87 -14.91
CA GLY A 150 -9.13 -0.21 -15.33
C GLY A 150 -9.41 -1.20 -14.19
N PRO A 151 -10.16 -2.28 -14.47
CA PRO A 151 -10.39 -3.31 -13.49
C PRO A 151 -9.12 -4.13 -13.25
N ASN A 152 -8.94 -4.59 -12.02
CA ASN A 152 -7.92 -5.60 -11.71
C ASN A 152 -8.46 -6.98 -12.11
N LEU A 153 -7.91 -7.56 -13.15
CA LEU A 153 -8.31 -8.84 -13.71
C LEU A 153 -7.50 -10.04 -13.18
N LEU A 154 -6.63 -9.81 -12.19
CA LEU A 154 -5.89 -10.90 -11.54
C LEU A 154 -6.80 -11.84 -10.78
#